data_c8e2a29b17d550c15d4042b78fb89116
#
_entry.id   c8e2a29b17d550c15d4042b78fb89116
#
_cell.length_a   1.000
_cell.length_b   1.000
_cell.length_c   1.000
_cell.angle_alpha   90.00
_cell.angle_beta   90.00
_cell.angle_gamma   90.00
#
_symmetry.space_group_name_H-M   'P 1'
#
loop_
_entity.id
_entity.type
_entity.pdbx_description
1 polymer ?
#
loop_
_entity_poly.entity_id
_entity_poly.type
_entity_poly.pdbx_seq_one_letter_code
_entity_poly.pdbx_strand_id
1 'polypeptide(L)'
;KTNEGQILVSGKGLLPGNTFLAATDSALNDPQKRAALQDYLQRLAGAERWAYANLDSYGKTLGEIIRFPAEIARAQFANRQSQWQPLAEETVAQQQATADFYLANGLIRTRLDVKPTFDRRFSVPAAEVTP
;
A
#
# COMPACT_ATOMS: atom_id res chain seq x y z
N LYS A 1 0.80 10.57 20.94
CA LYS A 1 0.44 10.48 22.40
C LYS A 1 0.05 11.87 22.93
N THR A 2 -0.92 12.52 22.28
CA THR A 2 -1.34 13.88 22.71
C THR A 2 -2.39 13.87 23.81
N ASN A 3 -2.98 12.70 24.14
CA ASN A 3 -4.07 12.61 25.11
C ASN A 3 -3.88 11.45 26.11
N GLU A 4 -2.66 11.21 26.55
CA GLU A 4 -2.32 10.15 27.54
C GLU A 4 -2.78 8.73 27.15
N GLY A 5 -3.12 8.51 25.90
CA GLY A 5 -3.53 7.22 25.38
C GLY A 5 -2.37 6.21 25.43
N GLN A 6 -2.68 4.96 25.84
CA GLN A 6 -1.75 3.84 25.85
C GLN A 6 -2.11 2.83 24.77
N ILE A 7 -1.09 2.30 24.07
CA ILE A 7 -1.27 1.18 23.17
C ILE A 7 -1.36 -0.09 24.01
N LEU A 8 -2.54 -0.72 24.05
CA LEU A 8 -2.76 -1.96 24.80
C LEU A 8 -2.23 -3.18 24.03
N VAL A 9 -2.42 -3.19 22.70
CA VAL A 9 -2.01 -4.30 21.83
C VAL A 9 -1.78 -3.77 20.41
N SER A 10 -0.87 -4.40 19.69
CA SER A 10 -0.64 -4.13 18.27
C SER A 10 -1.42 -5.14 17.41
N GLY A 11 -1.98 -4.69 16.28
CA GLY A 11 -2.56 -5.54 15.24
C GLY A 11 -1.53 -6.25 14.35
N LYS A 12 -0.23 -6.12 14.64
CA LYS A 12 0.84 -6.74 13.84
C LYS A 12 0.66 -8.25 13.77
N GLY A 13 0.63 -8.79 12.54
CA GLY A 13 0.44 -10.22 12.28
C GLY A 13 -1.01 -10.72 12.29
N LEU A 14 -1.99 -9.88 12.62
CA LEU A 14 -3.41 -10.25 12.57
C LEU A 14 -4.03 -10.09 11.18
N LEU A 15 -3.53 -9.13 10.39
CA LEU A 15 -3.96 -8.86 9.03
C LEU A 15 -2.74 -8.70 8.13
N PRO A 16 -2.82 -9.08 6.84
CA PRO A 16 -1.69 -8.97 5.91
C PRO A 16 -1.25 -7.53 5.66
N GLY A 17 -2.12 -6.54 5.86
CA GLY A 17 -1.78 -5.12 5.69
C GLY A 17 -1.52 -4.70 4.25
N ASN A 18 -1.90 -5.51 3.25
CA ASN A 18 -1.67 -5.22 1.85
C ASN A 18 -2.42 -3.97 1.41
N THR A 19 -1.77 -3.14 0.62
CA THR A 19 -2.34 -1.97 -0.04
C THR A 19 -2.14 -2.10 -1.54
N PHE A 20 -3.15 -1.78 -2.33
CA PHE A 20 -3.12 -1.93 -3.78
C PHE A 20 -3.38 -0.60 -4.48
N LEU A 21 -2.81 -0.45 -5.67
CA LEU A 21 -3.22 0.59 -6.61
C LEU A 21 -4.23 -0.01 -7.58
N ALA A 22 -5.27 0.75 -7.88
CA ALA A 22 -6.30 0.35 -8.81
C ALA A 22 -6.30 1.27 -10.06
N ALA A 23 -6.60 0.68 -11.20
CA ALA A 23 -6.82 1.40 -12.45
C ALA A 23 -8.09 0.87 -13.11
N THR A 24 -8.71 1.67 -13.98
CA THR A 24 -9.88 1.23 -14.74
C THR A 24 -9.46 0.33 -15.90
N ASP A 25 -10.35 -0.58 -16.32
CA ASP A 25 -10.11 -1.44 -17.48
C ASP A 25 -9.82 -0.62 -18.75
N SER A 26 -10.47 0.51 -18.92
CA SER A 26 -10.22 1.40 -20.06
C SER A 26 -8.80 1.98 -20.05
N ALA A 27 -8.23 2.27 -18.89
CA ALA A 27 -6.83 2.70 -18.78
C ALA A 27 -5.85 1.53 -19.00
N LEU A 28 -6.18 0.34 -18.51
CA LEU A 28 -5.37 -0.86 -18.67
C LEU A 28 -5.34 -1.38 -20.12
N ASN A 29 -6.41 -1.16 -20.88
CA ASN A 29 -6.53 -1.57 -22.28
C ASN A 29 -5.96 -0.57 -23.29
N ASP A 30 -5.73 0.68 -22.89
CA ASP A 30 -5.10 1.72 -23.70
C ASP A 30 -3.56 1.60 -23.59
N PRO A 31 -2.83 1.35 -24.70
CA PRO A 31 -1.37 1.17 -24.65
C PRO A 31 -0.62 2.41 -24.13
N GLN A 32 -1.08 3.61 -24.46
CA GLN A 32 -0.42 4.85 -24.03
C GLN A 32 -0.63 5.09 -22.52
N LYS A 33 -1.85 4.90 -22.04
CA LYS A 33 -2.15 5.01 -20.61
C LYS A 33 -1.45 3.92 -19.79
N ARG A 34 -1.36 2.71 -20.32
CA ARG A 34 -0.63 1.62 -19.67
C ARG A 34 0.86 1.94 -19.54
N ALA A 35 1.49 2.50 -20.58
CA ALA A 35 2.88 2.95 -20.51
C ALA A 35 3.07 4.06 -19.47
N ALA A 36 2.15 5.02 -19.42
CA ALA A 36 2.15 6.09 -18.41
C ALA A 36 1.96 5.54 -16.98
N LEU A 37 1.08 4.55 -16.81
CA LEU A 37 0.88 3.87 -15.52
C LEU A 37 2.16 3.13 -15.07
N GLN A 38 2.86 2.47 -15.97
CA GLN A 38 4.13 1.82 -15.66
C GLN A 38 5.19 2.84 -15.19
N ASP A 39 5.34 3.97 -15.89
CA ASP A 39 6.26 5.05 -15.49
C ASP A 39 5.84 5.65 -14.12
N TYR A 40 4.55 5.88 -13.93
CA TYR A 40 4.01 6.37 -12.65
C TYR A 40 4.35 5.44 -11.48
N LEU A 41 4.15 4.14 -11.65
CA LEU A 41 4.46 3.14 -10.61
C LEU A 41 5.95 3.13 -10.24
N GLN A 42 6.83 3.23 -11.23
CA GLN A 42 8.28 3.31 -11.00
C GLN A 42 8.68 4.57 -10.24
N ARG A 43 8.10 5.73 -10.60
CA ARG A 43 8.33 7.00 -9.90
C ARG A 43 7.80 6.96 -8.47
N LEU A 44 6.62 6.38 -8.28
CA LEU A 44 6.01 6.29 -6.96
C LEU A 44 6.84 5.40 -6.02
N ALA A 45 7.32 4.26 -6.51
CA ALA A 45 8.23 3.39 -5.76
C ALA A 45 9.57 4.09 -5.44
N GLY A 46 10.09 4.88 -6.39
CA GLY A 46 11.26 5.72 -6.16
C GLY A 46 11.04 6.79 -5.10
N ALA A 47 9.89 7.47 -5.14
CA ALA A 47 9.51 8.48 -4.16
C ALA A 47 9.35 7.90 -2.76
N GLU A 48 8.76 6.69 -2.64
CA GLU A 48 8.63 6.03 -1.35
C GLU A 48 9.99 5.64 -0.76
N ARG A 49 10.91 5.10 -1.56
CA ARG A 49 12.29 4.83 -1.13
C ARG A 49 12.99 6.11 -0.64
N TRP A 50 12.85 7.20 -1.41
CA TRP A 50 13.39 8.48 -1.01
C TRP A 50 12.80 8.96 0.33
N ALA A 51 11.49 8.81 0.52
CA ALA A 51 10.82 9.22 1.75
C ALA A 51 11.34 8.46 2.98
N TYR A 52 11.57 7.15 2.87
CA TYR A 52 12.19 6.37 3.96
C TYR A 52 13.66 6.75 4.21
N ALA A 53 14.40 7.10 3.18
CA ALA A 53 15.78 7.57 3.32
C ALA A 53 15.87 9.03 3.87
N ASN A 54 14.78 9.80 3.80
CA ASN A 54 14.73 11.22 4.16
C ASN A 54 13.56 11.53 5.10
N LEU A 55 13.39 10.74 6.17
CA LEU A 55 12.21 10.77 7.05
C LEU A 55 11.93 12.16 7.64
N ASP A 56 12.95 12.94 7.99
CA ASP A 56 12.76 14.27 8.59
C ASP A 56 12.20 15.26 7.57
N SER A 57 12.77 15.29 6.37
CA SER A 57 12.28 16.14 5.27
C SER A 57 10.87 15.75 4.84
N TYR A 58 10.65 14.44 4.66
CA TYR A 58 9.34 13.90 4.29
C TYR A 58 8.29 14.17 5.37
N GLY A 59 8.63 13.97 6.66
CA GLY A 59 7.75 14.21 7.79
C GLY A 59 7.31 15.67 7.90
N LYS A 60 8.21 16.61 7.60
CA LYS A 60 7.88 18.05 7.53
C LYS A 60 6.86 18.32 6.43
N THR A 61 7.14 17.90 5.20
CA THR A 61 6.23 18.09 4.05
C THR A 61 4.88 17.40 4.26
N LEU A 62 4.90 16.17 4.76
CA LEU A 62 3.67 15.44 5.06
C LEU A 62 2.86 16.15 6.15
N GLY A 63 3.51 16.61 7.21
CA GLY A 63 2.88 17.35 8.30
C GLY A 63 2.17 18.61 7.81
N GLU A 64 2.80 19.37 6.91
CA GLU A 64 2.20 20.55 6.27
C GLU A 64 0.93 20.18 5.45
N ILE A 65 0.99 19.09 4.67
CA ILE A 65 -0.12 18.63 3.82
C ILE A 65 -1.31 18.18 4.66
N ILE A 66 -1.07 17.32 5.67
CA ILE A 66 -2.13 16.73 6.49
C ILE A 66 -2.48 17.56 7.74
N ARG A 67 -1.81 18.70 7.94
CA ARG A 67 -1.97 19.61 9.08
C ARG A 67 -1.74 18.93 10.43
N PHE A 68 -0.68 18.15 10.51
CA PHE A 68 -0.20 17.49 11.74
C PHE A 68 1.20 17.97 12.09
N PRO A 69 1.60 17.92 13.37
CA PRO A 69 3.00 18.16 13.76
C PRO A 69 3.95 17.24 12.99
N ALA A 70 5.06 17.81 12.52
CA ALA A 70 6.02 17.11 11.66
C ALA A 70 6.56 15.81 12.29
N GLU A 71 6.82 15.84 13.60
CA GLU A 71 7.28 14.69 14.36
C GLU A 71 6.24 13.54 14.40
N ILE A 72 4.95 13.89 14.47
CA ILE A 72 3.86 12.89 14.43
C ILE A 72 3.75 12.28 13.03
N ALA A 73 3.76 13.12 11.99
CA ALA A 73 3.72 12.66 10.60
C ALA A 73 4.91 11.76 10.26
N ARG A 74 6.13 12.14 10.71
CA ARG A 74 7.35 11.34 10.59
C ARG A 74 7.22 10.00 11.27
N ALA A 75 6.81 9.98 12.53
CA ALA A 75 6.67 8.74 13.32
C ALA A 75 5.62 7.79 12.71
N GLN A 76 4.48 8.33 12.26
CA GLN A 76 3.45 7.56 11.59
C GLN A 76 3.98 6.89 10.31
N PHE A 77 4.70 7.64 9.48
CA PHE A 77 5.25 7.11 8.23
C PHE A 77 6.35 6.06 8.50
N ALA A 78 7.27 6.34 9.43
CA ALA A 78 8.32 5.40 9.81
C ALA A 78 7.76 4.07 10.34
N ASN A 79 6.69 4.13 11.15
CA ASN A 79 6.04 2.94 11.70
C ASN A 79 5.27 2.12 10.66
N ARG A 80 4.89 2.70 9.54
CA ARG A 80 4.15 2.03 8.46
C ARG A 80 4.96 0.90 7.83
N GLN A 81 6.26 1.10 7.64
CA GLN A 81 7.20 0.10 7.07
C GLN A 81 6.71 -0.52 5.75
N SER A 82 6.04 0.28 4.91
CA SER A 82 5.55 -0.19 3.62
C SER A 82 6.71 -0.52 2.69
N GLN A 83 6.53 -1.56 1.87
CA GLN A 83 7.48 -1.94 0.84
C GLN A 83 6.75 -2.36 -0.42
N TRP A 84 7.26 -1.94 -1.57
CA TRP A 84 6.82 -2.45 -2.85
C TRP A 84 7.25 -3.90 -3.01
N GLN A 85 6.29 -4.76 -3.30
CA GLN A 85 6.52 -6.18 -3.51
C GLN A 85 6.02 -6.59 -4.90
N PRO A 86 6.71 -7.50 -5.60
CA PRO A 86 6.13 -8.14 -6.76
C PRO A 86 4.81 -8.84 -6.39
N LEU A 87 3.87 -8.86 -7.33
CA LEU A 87 2.59 -9.54 -7.12
C LEU A 87 2.81 -11.07 -7.07
N ALA A 88 2.87 -11.60 -5.86
CA ALA A 88 3.01 -13.04 -5.59
C ALA A 88 1.64 -13.74 -5.50
N GLU A 89 1.62 -15.05 -5.69
CA GLU A 89 0.40 -15.86 -5.50
C GLU A 89 -0.09 -15.80 -4.05
N GLU A 90 0.80 -15.69 -3.09
CA GLU A 90 0.44 -15.52 -1.68
C GLU A 90 -0.37 -14.24 -1.44
N THR A 91 0.02 -13.12 -2.07
CA THR A 91 -0.71 -11.85 -1.97
C THR A 91 -2.13 -11.98 -2.50
N VAL A 92 -2.30 -12.71 -3.62
CA VAL A 92 -3.62 -12.99 -4.20
C VAL A 92 -4.43 -13.87 -3.26
N ALA A 93 -3.83 -14.91 -2.67
CA ALA A 93 -4.49 -15.79 -1.71
C ALA A 93 -4.93 -15.05 -0.44
N GLN A 94 -4.11 -14.16 0.09
CA GLN A 94 -4.44 -13.31 1.23
C GLN A 94 -5.63 -12.38 0.92
N GLN A 95 -5.66 -11.82 -0.28
CA GLN A 95 -6.79 -10.99 -0.72
C GLN A 95 -8.07 -11.82 -0.90
N GLN A 96 -7.96 -13.06 -1.41
CA GLN A 96 -9.11 -13.96 -1.49
C GLN A 96 -9.64 -14.31 -0.10
N ALA A 97 -8.77 -14.60 0.86
CA ALA A 97 -9.18 -14.85 2.25
C ALA A 97 -9.91 -13.65 2.86
N THR A 98 -9.49 -12.42 2.53
CA THR A 98 -10.19 -11.19 2.95
C THR A 98 -11.58 -11.10 2.32
N ALA A 99 -11.71 -11.40 1.02
CA ALA A 99 -13.00 -11.40 0.34
C ALA A 99 -13.95 -12.48 0.89
N ASP A 100 -13.44 -13.68 1.16
CA ASP A 100 -14.21 -14.78 1.75
C ASP A 100 -14.65 -14.45 3.18
N PHE A 101 -13.80 -13.78 3.97
CA PHE A 101 -14.17 -13.25 5.29
C PHE A 101 -15.30 -12.21 5.19
N TYR A 102 -15.24 -11.30 4.22
CA TYR A 102 -16.30 -10.32 4.00
C TYR A 102 -17.63 -10.97 3.62
N LEU A 103 -17.59 -12.01 2.80
CA LEU A 103 -18.79 -12.79 2.46
C LEU A 103 -19.38 -13.48 3.69
N ALA A 104 -18.54 -14.17 4.46
CA ALA A 104 -18.95 -14.90 5.65
C ALA A 104 -19.59 -14.00 6.73
N ASN A 105 -19.16 -12.73 6.78
CA ASN A 105 -19.69 -11.74 7.72
C ASN A 105 -20.77 -10.80 7.11
N GLY A 106 -21.27 -11.10 5.91
CA GLY A 106 -22.35 -10.35 5.29
C GLY A 106 -21.99 -8.94 4.79
N LEU A 107 -20.70 -8.61 4.73
CA LEU A 107 -20.20 -7.32 4.22
C LEU A 107 -20.30 -7.23 2.70
N ILE A 108 -20.21 -8.35 2.02
CA ILE A 108 -20.53 -8.48 0.59
C ILE A 108 -21.59 -9.58 0.40
N ARG A 109 -22.40 -9.47 -0.65
CA ARG A 109 -23.56 -10.35 -0.88
C ARG A 109 -23.26 -11.54 -1.75
N THR A 110 -22.20 -11.47 -2.53
CA THR A 110 -21.83 -12.52 -3.51
C THR A 110 -20.35 -12.84 -3.37
N ARG A 111 -20.01 -14.09 -3.66
CA ARG A 111 -18.60 -14.50 -3.67
C ARG A 111 -17.85 -13.77 -4.77
N LEU A 112 -16.70 -13.23 -4.41
CA LEU A 112 -15.79 -12.56 -5.32
C LEU A 112 -14.58 -13.47 -5.58
N ASP A 113 -14.29 -13.76 -6.86
CA ASP A 113 -12.99 -14.27 -7.27
C ASP A 113 -12.08 -13.07 -7.51
N VAL A 114 -11.07 -12.91 -6.67
CA VAL A 114 -10.16 -11.75 -6.75
C VAL A 114 -9.05 -11.92 -7.78
N LYS A 115 -8.76 -13.14 -8.24
CA LYS A 115 -7.64 -13.42 -9.15
C LYS A 115 -7.69 -12.61 -10.44
N PRO A 116 -8.84 -12.45 -11.12
CA PRO A 116 -8.92 -11.64 -12.35
C PRO A 116 -8.75 -10.15 -12.13
N THR A 117 -8.84 -9.65 -10.88
CA THR A 117 -8.69 -8.22 -10.59
C THR A 117 -7.23 -7.78 -10.53
N PHE A 118 -6.28 -8.71 -10.57
CA PHE A 118 -4.86 -8.41 -10.53
C PHE A 118 -4.25 -8.38 -11.93
N ASP A 119 -3.73 -7.22 -12.31
CA ASP A 119 -3.01 -7.07 -13.58
C ASP A 119 -1.50 -7.32 -13.37
N ARG A 120 -0.99 -8.41 -13.95
CA ARG A 120 0.41 -8.85 -13.83
C ARG A 120 1.34 -8.26 -14.89
N ARG A 121 0.85 -7.38 -15.75
CA ARG A 121 1.65 -6.75 -16.82
C ARG A 121 2.59 -5.67 -16.30
N PHE A 122 2.37 -5.20 -15.07
CA PHE A 122 3.19 -4.17 -14.44
C PHE A 122 4.30 -4.77 -13.59
N SER A 123 5.49 -4.18 -13.69
CA SER A 123 6.62 -4.51 -12.83
C SER A 123 7.04 -3.28 -12.04
N VAL A 124 7.22 -3.47 -10.74
CA VAL A 124 7.81 -2.46 -9.86
C VAL A 124 9.09 -3.08 -9.29
N PRO A 125 10.22 -2.37 -9.31
CA PRO A 125 11.43 -2.87 -8.67
C PRO A 125 11.14 -3.19 -7.20
N ALA A 126 11.44 -4.41 -6.78
CA ALA A 126 11.41 -4.75 -5.37
C ALA A 126 12.29 -3.77 -4.59
N ALA A 127 11.87 -3.39 -3.38
CA ALA A 127 12.74 -2.65 -2.50
C ALA A 127 13.99 -3.51 -2.26
N GLU A 128 15.18 -2.97 -2.55
CA GLU A 128 16.41 -3.59 -2.09
C GLU A 128 16.35 -3.56 -0.57
N VAL A 129 16.25 -4.72 0.04
CA VAL A 129 16.38 -4.87 1.50
C VAL A 129 17.84 -4.59 1.79
N THR A 130 18.15 -3.33 2.12
CA THR A 130 19.45 -3.02 2.70
C THR A 130 19.46 -3.60 4.11
N PRO A 131 20.41 -4.48 4.42
CA PRO A 131 20.50 -5.16 5.71
C PRO A 131 20.72 -4.20 6.88
#